data_8e50fe03c54146d36e70f73f520295ee
#
_entry.id   8e50fe03c54146d36e70f73f520295ee
#
_cell.length_a   1.000
_cell.length_b   1.000
_cell.length_c   1.000
_cell.angle_alpha   90.00
_cell.angle_beta   90.00
_cell.angle_gamma   90.00
#
_symmetry.space_group_name_H-M   'P 1'
#
loop_
_entity.id
_entity.type
_entity.pdbx_description
1 polymer ?
#
loop_
_entity_poly.entity_id
_entity_poly.type
_entity_poly.pdbx_seq_one_letter_code
_entity_poly.pdbx_strand_id
1 'polypeptide(L)'
;MAKQKKFQPLHLEYTFQASPTSVYDAWITKPVAELWLFKNETNQLNFESNLKKGGRFSVIEYDGEKKIDHWGEWLKISRPNTLHFTLEVPAHFEGISEVLIEVKETPGGTQLSFTQKNIDTSKTEAAWKGMFARLDEVLKQPYLVTIQSGKNEIIPALLVVAMQVVGLARSLDEEKWNTIPYKGSWTPAQLVRHLLKSVSGIRPLVEKPSKPADRDPGERILQLKQNFLDITKTMQSPEFIVPEKMHYNKESLITEFEAALSPLTKLKDVNLNELITGLPLGPITKLEIVHFILYHFQRHLIQMKRITEALKTEKESHLSVFKNSLNS
;
A
#
# COMPACT_ATOMS: atom_id res chain seq x y z
N MET A 1 8.07 -36.27 29.89
CA MET A 1 8.30 -34.97 29.22
C MET A 1 8.86 -35.26 27.83
N ALA A 2 8.06 -35.06 26.78
CA ALA A 2 8.55 -35.22 25.41
C ALA A 2 9.63 -34.18 25.14
N LYS A 3 10.82 -34.61 24.66
CA LYS A 3 11.89 -33.71 24.22
C LYS A 3 11.34 -32.87 23.06
N GLN A 4 11.16 -31.58 23.27
CA GLN A 4 10.81 -30.65 22.20
C GLN A 4 11.88 -30.77 21.10
N LYS A 5 11.49 -31.16 19.90
CA LYS A 5 12.40 -31.31 18.76
C LYS A 5 12.97 -29.94 18.44
N LYS A 6 14.26 -29.76 18.63
CA LYS A 6 14.95 -28.48 18.36
C LYS A 6 15.17 -28.37 16.85
N PHE A 7 14.42 -27.53 16.18
CA PHE A 7 14.61 -27.23 14.76
C PHE A 7 15.72 -26.16 14.59
N GLN A 8 16.48 -26.26 13.50
CA GLN A 8 17.39 -25.20 13.12
C GLN A 8 16.60 -24.01 12.57
N PRO A 9 16.99 -22.76 12.88
CA PRO A 9 16.35 -21.59 12.28
C PRO A 9 16.46 -21.60 10.75
N LEU A 10 15.42 -21.17 10.08
CA LEU A 10 15.47 -20.81 8.65
C LEU A 10 16.04 -19.40 8.53
N HIS A 11 17.01 -19.22 7.65
CA HIS A 11 17.54 -17.91 7.27
C HIS A 11 17.42 -17.75 5.77
N LEU A 12 16.76 -16.68 5.31
CA LEU A 12 16.64 -16.32 3.91
C LEU A 12 17.03 -14.86 3.72
N GLU A 13 17.61 -14.58 2.57
CA GLU A 13 17.88 -13.22 2.11
C GLU A 13 17.23 -13.00 0.75
N TYR A 14 16.68 -11.81 0.55
CA TYR A 14 16.11 -11.41 -0.74
C TYR A 14 16.41 -9.93 -1.00
N THR A 15 16.71 -9.59 -2.26
CA THR A 15 16.99 -8.21 -2.67
C THR A 15 15.87 -7.69 -3.58
N PHE A 16 15.27 -6.58 -3.17
CA PHE A 16 14.17 -5.91 -3.88
C PHE A 16 14.65 -4.64 -4.58
N GLN A 17 14.14 -4.38 -5.78
CA GLN A 17 14.34 -3.10 -6.48
C GLN A 17 13.29 -2.04 -6.05
N ALA A 18 13.09 -1.92 -4.73
CA ALA A 18 12.14 -1.00 -4.12
C ALA A 18 12.78 -0.36 -2.88
N SER A 19 12.23 0.74 -2.38
CA SER A 19 12.75 1.39 -1.17
C SER A 19 12.54 0.53 0.08
N PRO A 20 13.39 0.66 1.12
CA PRO A 20 13.20 -0.03 2.40
C PRO A 20 11.80 0.15 2.98
N THR A 21 11.28 1.37 2.89
CA THR A 21 9.91 1.69 3.32
C THR A 21 8.85 0.92 2.55
N SER A 22 8.98 0.79 1.23
CA SER A 22 8.02 0.03 0.42
C SER A 22 8.06 -1.47 0.74
N VAL A 23 9.25 -2.04 0.92
CA VAL A 23 9.41 -3.44 1.31
C VAL A 23 8.80 -3.70 2.69
N TYR A 24 9.07 -2.82 3.66
CA TYR A 24 8.52 -2.93 5.01
C TYR A 24 7.00 -2.74 5.04
N ASP A 25 6.49 -1.68 4.41
CA ASP A 25 5.06 -1.34 4.44
C ASP A 25 4.18 -2.39 3.74
N ALA A 26 4.73 -3.15 2.80
CA ALA A 26 4.02 -4.25 2.14
C ALA A 26 3.59 -5.37 3.11
N TRP A 27 4.26 -5.52 4.27
CA TRP A 27 3.89 -6.49 5.31
C TRP A 27 2.70 -6.06 6.17
N ILE A 28 2.48 -4.76 6.28
CA ILE A 28 1.55 -4.17 7.26
C ILE A 28 0.38 -3.43 6.62
N THR A 29 0.45 -3.14 5.33
CA THR A 29 -0.62 -2.45 4.60
C THR A 29 -1.59 -3.46 4.02
N LYS A 30 -2.79 -3.57 4.61
CA LYS A 30 -3.81 -4.58 4.30
C LYS A 30 -3.97 -4.87 2.80
N PRO A 31 -4.33 -3.92 1.92
CA PRO A 31 -4.60 -4.23 0.51
C PRO A 31 -3.37 -4.71 -0.25
N VAL A 32 -2.16 -4.39 0.20
CA VAL A 32 -0.92 -4.87 -0.43
C VAL A 32 -0.51 -6.23 0.13
N ALA A 33 -0.62 -6.44 1.45
CA ALA A 33 -0.34 -7.74 2.07
C ALA A 33 -1.19 -8.84 1.44
N GLU A 34 -2.46 -8.56 1.13
CA GLU A 34 -3.40 -9.49 0.46
C GLU A 34 -3.02 -9.85 -0.99
N LEU A 35 -2.06 -9.16 -1.61
CA LEU A 35 -1.59 -9.48 -2.97
C LEU A 35 -0.47 -10.53 -2.99
N TRP A 36 0.24 -10.74 -1.87
CA TRP A 36 1.42 -11.57 -1.89
C TRP A 36 1.56 -12.54 -0.70
N LEU A 37 1.19 -12.12 0.53
CA LEU A 37 1.39 -12.89 1.75
C LEU A 37 0.40 -14.07 1.80
N PHE A 38 0.89 -15.31 1.72
CA PHE A 38 0.09 -16.54 1.57
C PHE A 38 -0.83 -16.58 0.34
N LYS A 39 -0.57 -15.73 -0.66
CA LYS A 39 -1.36 -15.64 -1.88
C LYS A 39 -0.97 -16.74 -2.88
N ASN A 40 -1.97 -17.42 -3.44
CA ASN A 40 -1.85 -18.28 -4.62
C ASN A 40 -2.76 -17.79 -5.76
N GLU A 41 -2.93 -18.57 -6.82
CA GLU A 41 -3.70 -18.15 -8.00
C GLU A 41 -5.21 -18.09 -7.75
N THR A 42 -5.73 -18.93 -6.85
CA THR A 42 -7.18 -19.15 -6.66
C THR A 42 -7.71 -18.57 -5.37
N ASN A 43 -6.90 -18.48 -4.30
CA ASN A 43 -7.37 -18.07 -2.99
C ASN A 43 -7.71 -16.57 -2.91
N GLN A 44 -8.58 -16.26 -1.98
CA GLN A 44 -8.84 -14.87 -1.52
C GLN A 44 -8.29 -14.71 -0.11
N LEU A 45 -7.76 -13.54 0.18
CA LEU A 45 -7.17 -13.24 1.48
C LEU A 45 -7.96 -12.15 2.20
N ASN A 46 -7.98 -12.23 3.52
CA ASN A 46 -8.41 -11.15 4.38
C ASN A 46 -7.35 -10.93 5.46
N PHE A 47 -6.63 -9.81 5.38
CA PHE A 47 -5.63 -9.40 6.35
C PHE A 47 -6.24 -8.42 7.34
N GLU A 48 -6.08 -8.69 8.64
CA GLU A 48 -6.45 -7.78 9.71
C GLU A 48 -5.27 -7.61 10.67
N SER A 49 -5.04 -6.41 11.16
CA SER A 49 -3.91 -6.12 12.03
C SER A 49 -4.19 -4.98 12.99
N ASN A 50 -3.87 -5.20 14.27
CA ASN A 50 -3.71 -4.15 15.26
C ASN A 50 -2.21 -3.82 15.37
N LEU A 51 -1.74 -2.86 14.55
CA LEU A 51 -0.33 -2.56 14.34
C LEU A 51 0.29 -1.83 15.52
N LYS A 52 0.50 -2.55 16.62
CA LYS A 52 1.25 -2.12 17.81
C LYS A 52 1.93 -3.31 18.47
N LYS A 53 2.97 -3.06 19.28
CA LYS A 53 3.58 -4.12 20.10
C LYS A 53 2.52 -4.78 20.99
N GLY A 54 2.46 -6.11 20.97
CA GLY A 54 1.43 -6.92 21.63
C GLY A 54 0.09 -6.95 20.89
N GLY A 55 -0.04 -6.26 19.76
CA GLY A 55 -1.23 -6.31 18.92
C GLY A 55 -1.27 -7.57 18.06
N ARG A 56 -2.45 -8.08 17.82
CA ARG A 56 -2.66 -9.28 16.99
C ARG A 56 -2.85 -8.93 15.52
N PHE A 57 -2.46 -9.85 14.67
CA PHE A 57 -2.81 -9.85 13.24
C PHE A 57 -3.34 -11.22 12.83
N SER A 58 -4.09 -11.24 11.75
CA SER A 58 -4.53 -12.47 11.08
C SER A 58 -4.52 -12.29 9.57
N VAL A 59 -4.19 -13.36 8.86
CA VAL A 59 -4.40 -13.51 7.41
C VAL A 59 -5.27 -14.73 7.21
N ILE A 60 -6.50 -14.51 6.80
CA ILE A 60 -7.43 -15.59 6.52
C ILE A 60 -7.39 -15.90 5.04
N GLU A 61 -7.03 -17.12 4.71
CA GLU A 61 -7.00 -17.64 3.35
C GLU A 61 -8.30 -18.41 3.08
N TYR A 62 -8.98 -18.04 2.00
CA TYR A 62 -10.18 -18.72 1.48
C TYR A 62 -9.85 -19.35 0.14
N ASP A 63 -9.87 -20.67 0.04
CA ASP A 63 -9.67 -21.44 -1.21
C ASP A 63 -10.83 -22.41 -1.42
N GLY A 64 -11.84 -21.98 -2.15
CA GLY A 64 -13.13 -22.65 -2.21
C GLY A 64 -13.81 -22.70 -0.85
N GLU A 65 -14.12 -23.92 -0.36
CA GLU A 65 -14.69 -24.12 0.97
C GLU A 65 -13.63 -24.19 2.09
N LYS A 66 -12.35 -24.23 1.74
CA LYS A 66 -11.26 -24.29 2.73
C LYS A 66 -10.99 -22.92 3.30
N LYS A 67 -10.84 -22.88 4.61
CA LYS A 67 -10.40 -21.71 5.36
C LYS A 67 -9.14 -22.05 6.13
N ILE A 68 -8.07 -21.29 5.92
CA ILE A 68 -6.80 -21.43 6.64
C ILE A 68 -6.52 -20.13 7.35
N ASP A 69 -6.35 -20.21 8.66
CA ASP A 69 -6.03 -19.04 9.50
C ASP A 69 -4.52 -19.00 9.76
N HIS A 70 -3.89 -17.90 9.37
CA HIS A 70 -2.54 -17.51 9.73
C HIS A 70 -2.65 -16.35 10.71
N TRP A 71 -2.17 -16.49 11.93
CA TRP A 71 -2.32 -15.43 12.93
C TRP A 71 -1.10 -15.34 13.84
N GLY A 72 -0.97 -14.21 14.52
CA GLY A 72 0.14 -13.97 15.42
C GLY A 72 0.04 -12.66 16.17
N GLU A 73 1.12 -12.34 16.88
CA GLU A 73 1.28 -11.13 17.68
C GLU A 73 2.55 -10.38 17.28
N TRP A 74 2.46 -9.07 17.17
CA TRP A 74 3.61 -8.19 16.93
C TRP A 74 4.47 -8.07 18.17
N LEU A 75 5.68 -8.60 18.15
CA LEU A 75 6.67 -8.51 19.24
C LEU A 75 7.50 -7.23 19.16
N LYS A 76 7.84 -6.79 17.92
CA LYS A 76 8.55 -5.54 17.66
C LYS A 76 8.12 -4.96 16.31
N ILE A 77 7.89 -3.65 16.32
CA ILE A 77 7.57 -2.86 15.13
C ILE A 77 8.52 -1.66 15.14
N SER A 78 9.46 -1.61 14.17
CA SER A 78 10.45 -0.53 14.05
C SER A 78 10.61 -0.17 12.58
N ARG A 79 9.75 0.70 12.08
CA ARG A 79 9.70 1.13 10.68
C ARG A 79 10.89 2.04 10.34
N PRO A 80 11.57 1.85 9.20
CA PRO A 80 11.30 0.84 8.17
C PRO A 80 12.21 -0.40 8.29
N ASN A 81 12.80 -0.68 9.45
CA ASN A 81 13.93 -1.60 9.56
C ASN A 81 13.58 -2.98 10.11
N THR A 82 12.63 -3.10 11.05
CA THR A 82 12.40 -4.36 11.74
C THR A 82 10.92 -4.65 11.96
N LEU A 83 10.51 -5.88 11.63
CA LEU A 83 9.28 -6.51 12.09
C LEU A 83 9.65 -7.82 12.79
N HIS A 84 9.12 -8.03 13.99
CA HIS A 84 9.26 -9.28 14.73
C HIS A 84 7.89 -9.69 15.23
N PHE A 85 7.47 -10.92 14.94
CA PHE A 85 6.13 -11.40 15.27
C PHE A 85 6.12 -12.92 15.47
N THR A 86 5.11 -13.40 16.18
CA THR A 86 4.76 -14.82 16.21
C THR A 86 3.92 -15.18 14.99
N LEU A 87 3.98 -16.45 14.56
CA LEU A 87 3.15 -16.96 13.50
C LEU A 87 2.68 -18.38 13.85
N GLU A 88 1.36 -18.54 13.85
CA GLU A 88 0.67 -19.80 14.07
C GLU A 88 -0.18 -20.13 12.84
N VAL A 89 -0.08 -21.37 12.37
CA VAL A 89 -0.86 -21.88 11.24
C VAL A 89 -1.27 -23.33 11.57
N PRO A 90 -2.27 -23.53 12.45
CA PRO A 90 -2.61 -24.87 12.96
C PRO A 90 -2.96 -25.87 11.87
N ALA A 91 -3.43 -25.41 10.71
CA ALA A 91 -3.70 -26.26 9.55
C ALA A 91 -2.44 -26.89 8.93
N HIS A 92 -1.25 -26.34 9.17
CA HIS A 92 0.00 -26.77 8.56
C HIS A 92 1.02 -27.29 9.57
N PHE A 93 1.04 -26.76 10.79
CA PHE A 93 1.99 -27.16 11.84
C PHE A 93 1.44 -26.83 13.23
N GLU A 94 1.88 -27.61 14.21
CA GLU A 94 1.59 -27.37 15.62
C GLU A 94 2.63 -26.43 16.23
N GLY A 95 2.17 -25.56 17.13
CA GLY A 95 3.00 -24.66 17.91
C GLY A 95 3.16 -23.27 17.29
N ILE A 96 3.95 -22.48 17.96
CA ILE A 96 4.17 -21.05 17.65
C ILE A 96 5.56 -20.91 17.06
N SER A 97 5.64 -20.43 15.83
CA SER A 97 6.91 -19.98 15.24
C SER A 97 7.13 -18.50 15.50
N GLU A 98 8.38 -18.09 15.48
CA GLU A 98 8.78 -16.66 15.53
C GLU A 98 9.41 -16.27 14.21
N VAL A 99 9.01 -15.12 13.69
CA VAL A 99 9.51 -14.53 12.46
C VAL A 99 10.14 -13.18 12.76
N LEU A 100 11.41 -13.02 12.39
CA LEU A 100 12.14 -11.74 12.40
C LEU A 100 12.44 -11.34 10.96
N ILE A 101 12.08 -10.10 10.63
CA ILE A 101 12.37 -9.46 9.35
C ILE A 101 13.21 -8.23 9.64
N GLU A 102 14.33 -8.13 8.94
CA GLU A 102 15.19 -6.95 8.95
C GLU A 102 15.34 -6.43 7.52
N VAL A 103 15.13 -5.13 7.35
CA VAL A 103 15.16 -4.44 6.07
C VAL A 103 16.27 -3.40 6.08
N LYS A 104 17.15 -3.45 5.08
CA LYS A 104 18.31 -2.56 4.97
C LYS A 104 18.51 -2.10 3.53
N GLU A 105 18.82 -0.83 3.36
CA GLU A 105 19.26 -0.29 2.06
C GLU A 105 20.67 -0.77 1.72
N THR A 106 20.88 -1.15 0.46
CA THR A 106 22.17 -1.57 -0.08
C THR A 106 22.38 -0.94 -1.47
N PRO A 107 23.62 -0.91 -2.00
CA PRO A 107 23.86 -0.41 -3.36
C PRO A 107 23.08 -1.15 -4.46
N GLY A 108 22.70 -2.41 -4.21
CA GLY A 108 21.91 -3.24 -5.14
C GLY A 108 20.39 -3.15 -4.96
N GLY A 109 19.89 -2.28 -4.07
CA GLY A 109 18.48 -2.16 -3.74
C GLY A 109 18.23 -2.34 -2.24
N THR A 110 17.09 -2.91 -1.88
CA THR A 110 16.73 -3.20 -0.48
C THR A 110 16.91 -4.67 -0.18
N GLN A 111 17.81 -4.99 0.74
CA GLN A 111 17.98 -6.34 1.28
C GLN A 111 16.97 -6.57 2.42
N LEU A 112 16.25 -7.69 2.33
CA LEU A 112 15.42 -8.24 3.39
C LEU A 112 16.10 -9.49 3.93
N SER A 113 16.39 -9.50 5.23
CA SER A 113 16.86 -10.68 5.96
C SER A 113 15.67 -11.24 6.75
N PHE A 114 15.39 -12.51 6.53
CA PHE A 114 14.28 -13.24 7.15
C PHE A 114 14.79 -14.37 8.01
N THR A 115 14.32 -14.44 9.25
CA THR A 115 14.61 -15.56 10.14
C THR A 115 13.32 -16.12 10.70
N GLN A 116 13.12 -17.45 10.57
CA GLN A 116 12.01 -18.17 11.22
C GLN A 116 12.53 -19.24 12.15
N LYS A 117 12.00 -19.30 13.37
CA LYS A 117 12.38 -20.25 14.44
C LYS A 117 11.21 -21.08 14.90
N ASN A 118 11.50 -22.15 15.65
CA ASN A 118 10.54 -23.02 16.34
C ASN A 118 9.60 -23.80 15.41
N ILE A 119 10.04 -24.09 14.18
CA ILE A 119 9.30 -24.87 13.20
C ILE A 119 10.22 -25.74 12.36
N ASP A 120 9.69 -26.79 11.76
CA ASP A 120 10.37 -27.58 10.73
C ASP A 120 10.53 -26.74 9.44
N THR A 121 11.69 -26.18 9.27
CA THR A 121 12.01 -25.25 8.18
C THR A 121 11.95 -25.88 6.80
N SER A 122 12.12 -27.21 6.71
CA SER A 122 11.98 -27.92 5.42
C SER A 122 10.60 -27.80 4.81
N LYS A 123 9.58 -27.49 5.63
CA LYS A 123 8.19 -27.32 5.20
C LYS A 123 7.84 -25.89 4.79
N THR A 124 8.63 -24.91 5.18
CA THR A 124 8.29 -23.48 5.00
C THR A 124 9.21 -22.73 4.05
N GLU A 125 10.43 -23.22 3.83
CA GLU A 125 11.43 -22.54 3.02
C GLU A 125 10.96 -22.23 1.59
N ALA A 126 10.41 -23.22 0.88
CA ALA A 126 9.92 -23.03 -0.49
C ALA A 126 8.75 -22.03 -0.55
N ALA A 127 7.85 -22.08 0.45
CA ALA A 127 6.71 -21.16 0.53
C ALA A 127 7.18 -19.70 0.73
N TRP A 128 8.13 -19.46 1.63
CA TRP A 128 8.68 -18.12 1.85
C TRP A 128 9.41 -17.59 0.62
N LYS A 129 10.23 -18.41 -0.06
CA LYS A 129 10.88 -18.01 -1.32
C LYS A 129 9.86 -17.61 -2.39
N GLY A 130 8.79 -18.38 -2.54
CA GLY A 130 7.69 -18.06 -3.46
C GLY A 130 6.96 -16.76 -3.09
N MET A 131 6.72 -16.53 -1.80
CA MET A 131 6.10 -15.29 -1.32
C MET A 131 7.00 -14.07 -1.58
N PHE A 132 8.33 -14.17 -1.38
CA PHE A 132 9.23 -13.05 -1.68
C PHE A 132 9.32 -12.74 -3.17
N ALA A 133 9.34 -13.75 -4.03
CA ALA A 133 9.28 -13.55 -5.48
C ALA A 133 7.97 -12.82 -5.87
N ARG A 134 6.84 -13.21 -5.31
CA ARG A 134 5.56 -12.55 -5.54
C ARG A 134 5.54 -11.11 -5.01
N LEU A 135 6.11 -10.86 -3.83
CA LEU A 135 6.26 -9.51 -3.29
C LEU A 135 7.07 -8.62 -4.24
N ASP A 136 8.17 -9.14 -4.79
CA ASP A 136 9.01 -8.41 -5.75
C ASP A 136 8.22 -8.04 -7.02
N GLU A 137 7.42 -8.97 -7.56
CA GLU A 137 6.51 -8.70 -8.67
C GLU A 137 5.48 -7.61 -8.33
N VAL A 138 4.85 -7.69 -7.15
CA VAL A 138 3.88 -6.68 -6.69
C VAL A 138 4.52 -5.30 -6.57
N LEU A 139 5.70 -5.19 -5.96
CA LEU A 139 6.38 -3.91 -5.78
C LEU A 139 6.84 -3.28 -7.09
N LYS A 140 7.08 -4.07 -8.13
CA LYS A 140 7.43 -3.59 -9.47
C LYS A 140 6.25 -3.10 -10.31
N GLN A 141 5.02 -3.49 -9.98
CA GLN A 141 3.83 -3.17 -10.80
C GLN A 141 3.70 -1.69 -11.20
N PRO A 142 3.93 -0.69 -10.33
CA PRO A 142 3.82 0.72 -10.73
C PRO A 142 4.74 1.15 -11.87
N TYR A 143 5.84 0.43 -12.08
CA TYR A 143 6.82 0.70 -13.13
C TYR A 143 6.56 -0.07 -14.42
N LEU A 144 5.75 -1.13 -14.37
CA LEU A 144 5.44 -2.00 -15.50
C LEU A 144 4.14 -1.61 -16.23
N VAL A 145 3.26 -0.84 -15.59
CA VAL A 145 2.00 -0.41 -16.19
C VAL A 145 2.23 0.47 -17.42
N THR A 146 1.66 0.05 -18.54
CA THR A 146 1.61 0.80 -19.80
C THR A 146 0.19 1.27 -20.12
N ILE A 147 -0.01 1.97 -21.21
CA ILE A 147 -1.35 2.35 -21.68
C ILE A 147 -2.18 1.17 -22.20
N GLN A 148 -1.54 0.01 -22.47
CA GLN A 148 -2.19 -1.23 -22.87
C GLN A 148 -2.52 -2.14 -21.67
N SER A 149 -2.05 -1.81 -20.47
CA SER A 149 -2.27 -2.63 -19.28
C SER A 149 -3.75 -2.72 -18.93
N GLY A 150 -4.17 -3.92 -18.55
CA GLY A 150 -5.52 -4.20 -18.07
C GLY A 150 -5.64 -4.02 -16.55
N LYS A 151 -6.82 -4.32 -16.03
CA LYS A 151 -7.11 -4.18 -14.59
C LYS A 151 -6.17 -5.00 -13.69
N ASN A 152 -5.71 -6.16 -14.15
CA ASN A 152 -4.88 -7.07 -13.37
C ASN A 152 -3.48 -6.51 -13.07
N GLU A 153 -2.97 -5.62 -13.90
CA GLU A 153 -1.72 -4.89 -13.68
C GLU A 153 -1.97 -3.53 -13.00
N ILE A 154 -3.06 -2.86 -13.37
CA ILE A 154 -3.34 -1.50 -12.89
C ILE A 154 -3.73 -1.51 -11.40
N ILE A 155 -4.57 -2.45 -10.96
CA ILE A 155 -5.04 -2.49 -9.56
C ILE A 155 -3.88 -2.75 -8.59
N PRO A 156 -3.02 -3.76 -8.77
CA PRO A 156 -1.83 -3.91 -7.93
C PRO A 156 -0.93 -2.66 -7.94
N ALA A 157 -0.70 -2.05 -9.09
CA ALA A 157 0.07 -0.81 -9.20
C ALA A 157 -0.55 0.34 -8.40
N LEU A 158 -1.85 0.53 -8.48
CA LEU A 158 -2.60 1.52 -7.69
C LEU A 158 -2.43 1.29 -6.18
N LEU A 159 -2.57 0.05 -5.73
CA LEU A 159 -2.44 -0.31 -4.32
C LEU A 159 -1.03 -0.05 -3.79
N VAL A 160 0.01 -0.35 -4.58
CA VAL A 160 1.41 -0.05 -4.21
C VAL A 160 1.63 1.47 -4.14
N VAL A 161 1.12 2.25 -5.09
CA VAL A 161 1.22 3.73 -5.04
C VAL A 161 0.48 4.29 -3.82
N ALA A 162 -0.71 3.78 -3.51
CA ALA A 162 -1.47 4.17 -2.33
C ALA A 162 -0.72 3.84 -1.02
N MET A 163 -0.12 2.64 -0.94
CA MET A 163 0.75 2.24 0.18
C MET A 163 1.93 3.21 0.34
N GLN A 164 2.56 3.65 -0.73
CA GLN A 164 3.66 4.62 -0.67
C GLN A 164 3.18 5.98 -0.12
N VAL A 165 1.98 6.45 -0.49
CA VAL A 165 1.37 7.66 0.07
C VAL A 165 1.15 7.50 1.58
N VAL A 166 0.54 6.40 2.00
CA VAL A 166 0.30 6.08 3.43
C VAL A 166 1.62 5.96 4.19
N GLY A 167 2.62 5.34 3.59
CA GLY A 167 3.94 5.22 4.18
C GLY A 167 4.61 6.55 4.48
N LEU A 168 4.50 7.51 3.56
CA LEU A 168 4.95 8.89 3.79
C LEU A 168 4.13 9.59 4.89
N ALA A 169 2.81 9.41 4.89
CA ALA A 169 1.92 9.93 5.91
C ALA A 169 2.29 9.40 7.32
N ARG A 170 2.51 8.10 7.44
CA ARG A 170 2.93 7.45 8.71
C ARG A 170 4.27 7.94 9.24
N SER A 171 5.16 8.45 8.38
CA SER A 171 6.46 9.01 8.79
C SER A 171 6.36 10.36 9.49
N LEU A 172 5.21 11.04 9.42
CA LEU A 172 4.96 12.31 10.05
C LEU A 172 4.43 12.11 11.48
N ASP A 173 4.80 13.02 12.40
CA ASP A 173 4.16 13.11 13.71
C ASP A 173 2.74 13.70 13.59
N GLU A 174 1.97 13.68 14.67
CA GLU A 174 0.57 14.09 14.69
C GLU A 174 0.41 15.60 14.42
N GLU A 175 1.37 16.42 14.82
CA GLU A 175 1.40 17.86 14.57
C GLU A 175 1.56 18.13 13.07
N LYS A 176 2.58 17.54 12.44
CA LYS A 176 2.87 17.70 11.01
C LYS A 176 1.78 17.14 10.10
N TRP A 177 1.07 16.13 10.56
CA TRP A 177 -0.03 15.51 9.83
C TRP A 177 -1.13 16.51 9.46
N ASN A 178 -1.42 17.49 10.34
CA ASN A 178 -2.42 18.52 10.13
C ASN A 178 -1.82 19.91 9.81
N THR A 179 -0.50 20.01 9.58
CA THR A 179 0.18 21.25 9.29
C THR A 179 0.20 21.55 7.79
N ILE A 180 -0.05 22.81 7.40
CA ILE A 180 0.10 23.28 6.01
C ILE A 180 1.59 23.49 5.74
N PRO A 181 2.20 22.73 4.80
CA PRO A 181 3.66 22.75 4.58
C PRO A 181 4.15 24.04 3.91
N TYR A 182 3.30 24.69 3.11
CA TYR A 182 3.59 25.95 2.41
C TYR A 182 2.29 26.58 1.92
N LYS A 183 2.33 27.88 1.61
CA LYS A 183 1.15 28.66 1.16
C LYS A 183 0.48 27.99 -0.05
N GLY A 184 -0.82 27.76 0.06
CA GLY A 184 -1.63 27.18 -1.01
C GLY A 184 -1.59 25.65 -1.10
N SER A 185 -0.84 24.97 -0.22
CA SER A 185 -0.85 23.50 -0.12
C SER A 185 -2.01 23.00 0.74
N TRP A 186 -2.35 21.75 0.54
CA TRP A 186 -3.11 20.96 1.53
C TRP A 186 -2.16 20.44 2.62
N THR A 187 -2.73 20.13 3.79
CA THR A 187 -2.03 19.32 4.79
C THR A 187 -1.86 17.88 4.30
N PRO A 188 -0.93 17.09 4.85
CA PRO A 188 -0.87 15.64 4.58
C PRO A 188 -2.22 14.95 4.78
N ALA A 189 -2.92 15.29 5.85
CA ALA A 189 -4.25 14.75 6.16
C ALA A 189 -5.29 15.06 5.08
N GLN A 190 -5.34 16.30 4.63
CA GLN A 190 -6.24 16.72 3.55
C GLN A 190 -5.92 15.99 2.24
N LEU A 191 -4.65 15.75 1.95
CA LEU A 191 -4.26 15.00 0.75
C LEU A 191 -4.76 13.54 0.81
N VAL A 192 -4.59 12.87 1.94
CA VAL A 192 -5.11 11.49 2.12
C VAL A 192 -6.64 11.49 2.08
N ARG A 193 -7.30 12.49 2.70
CA ARG A 193 -8.77 12.62 2.64
C ARG A 193 -9.29 12.82 1.20
N HIS A 194 -8.60 13.63 0.41
CA HIS A 194 -8.89 13.80 -1.02
C HIS A 194 -8.79 12.49 -1.80
N LEU A 195 -7.73 11.73 -1.58
CA LEU A 195 -7.55 10.42 -2.23
C LEU A 195 -8.60 9.41 -1.77
N LEU A 196 -8.97 9.40 -0.49
CA LEU A 196 -10.06 8.58 0.03
C LEU A 196 -11.38 8.90 -0.66
N LYS A 197 -11.75 10.17 -0.76
CA LYS A 197 -12.97 10.61 -1.45
C LYS A 197 -12.94 10.22 -2.94
N SER A 198 -11.77 10.31 -3.57
CA SER A 198 -11.59 9.95 -4.98
C SER A 198 -11.77 8.46 -5.23
N VAL A 199 -11.22 7.60 -4.36
CA VAL A 199 -11.27 6.14 -4.56
C VAL A 199 -12.60 5.53 -4.12
N SER A 200 -13.26 6.09 -3.10
CA SER A 200 -14.55 5.57 -2.59
C SER A 200 -15.67 5.58 -3.65
N GLY A 201 -15.60 6.52 -4.60
CA GLY A 201 -16.55 6.61 -5.70
C GLY A 201 -16.29 5.65 -6.86
N ILE A 202 -15.08 5.09 -6.98
CA ILE A 202 -14.67 4.34 -8.18
C ILE A 202 -15.38 2.99 -8.28
N ARG A 203 -15.43 2.22 -7.19
CA ARG A 203 -16.04 0.89 -7.20
C ARG A 203 -17.51 0.93 -7.64
N PRO A 204 -18.40 1.76 -7.07
CA PRO A 204 -19.77 1.86 -7.52
C PRO A 204 -19.91 2.25 -9.00
N LEU A 205 -19.02 3.11 -9.50
CA LEU A 205 -19.02 3.52 -10.91
C LEU A 205 -18.63 2.37 -11.84
N VAL A 206 -17.61 1.59 -11.46
CA VAL A 206 -17.09 0.49 -12.29
C VAL A 206 -18.00 -0.73 -12.23
N GLU A 207 -18.61 -1.04 -11.07
CA GLU A 207 -19.51 -2.19 -10.91
C GLU A 207 -20.91 -1.96 -11.49
N LYS A 208 -21.36 -0.71 -11.61
CA LYS A 208 -22.68 -0.41 -12.18
C LYS A 208 -22.73 -0.78 -13.68
N PRO A 209 -23.68 -1.61 -14.11
CA PRO A 209 -23.86 -1.90 -15.54
C PRO A 209 -24.08 -0.61 -16.35
N SER A 210 -23.44 -0.52 -17.49
CA SER A 210 -23.50 0.64 -18.38
C SER A 210 -23.53 0.18 -19.84
N LYS A 211 -23.73 1.11 -20.76
CA LYS A 211 -23.72 0.79 -22.20
C LYS A 211 -22.30 0.51 -22.67
N PRO A 212 -22.08 -0.45 -23.59
CA PRO A 212 -20.79 -0.63 -24.25
C PRO A 212 -20.31 0.69 -24.87
N ALA A 213 -19.01 0.90 -24.88
CA ALA A 213 -18.42 2.02 -25.60
C ALA A 213 -18.55 1.79 -27.11
N ASP A 214 -18.79 2.85 -27.85
CA ASP A 214 -18.85 2.90 -29.32
C ASP A 214 -17.48 3.26 -29.95
N ARG A 215 -16.42 3.25 -29.15
CA ARG A 215 -15.04 3.58 -29.50
C ARG A 215 -14.05 2.62 -28.80
N ASP A 216 -12.76 2.71 -29.13
CA ASP A 216 -11.74 1.96 -28.40
C ASP A 216 -11.81 2.29 -26.90
N PRO A 217 -11.93 1.28 -26.02
CA PRO A 217 -12.03 1.48 -24.58
C PRO A 217 -10.81 2.18 -23.95
N GLY A 218 -9.67 2.14 -24.61
CA GLY A 218 -8.42 2.76 -24.14
C GLY A 218 -8.07 4.08 -24.83
N GLU A 219 -8.87 4.57 -25.75
CA GLU A 219 -8.58 5.71 -26.63
C GLU A 219 -8.02 6.95 -25.88
N ARG A 220 -8.56 7.24 -24.68
CA ARG A 220 -8.18 8.42 -23.92
C ARG A 220 -7.06 8.19 -22.87
N ILE A 221 -6.58 6.95 -22.70
CA ILE A 221 -5.61 6.63 -21.64
C ILE A 221 -4.33 7.44 -21.78
N LEU A 222 -3.80 7.58 -23.00
CA LEU A 222 -2.56 8.36 -23.21
C LEU A 222 -2.77 9.85 -22.83
N GLN A 223 -3.89 10.44 -23.20
CA GLN A 223 -4.21 11.83 -22.87
C GLN A 223 -4.39 12.01 -21.35
N LEU A 224 -5.07 11.07 -20.68
CA LEU A 224 -5.20 11.07 -19.22
C LEU A 224 -3.83 10.99 -18.54
N LYS A 225 -2.96 10.09 -18.99
CA LYS A 225 -1.60 9.96 -18.48
C LYS A 225 -0.81 11.28 -18.62
N GLN A 226 -0.78 11.86 -19.81
CA GLN A 226 -0.08 13.11 -20.08
C GLN A 226 -0.61 14.27 -19.22
N ASN A 227 -1.93 14.39 -19.08
CA ASN A 227 -2.53 15.46 -18.29
C ASN A 227 -2.26 15.30 -16.80
N PHE A 228 -2.43 14.11 -16.24
CA PHE A 228 -2.33 13.89 -14.79
C PHE A 228 -0.89 13.75 -14.30
N LEU A 229 0.04 13.27 -15.10
CA LEU A 229 1.45 13.18 -14.71
C LEU A 229 2.26 14.44 -15.02
N ASP A 230 1.71 15.39 -15.75
CA ASP A 230 2.31 16.72 -15.90
C ASP A 230 2.09 17.56 -14.63
N ILE A 231 3.09 17.53 -13.74
CA ILE A 231 3.06 18.23 -12.44
C ILE A 231 3.23 19.75 -12.55
N THR A 232 3.52 20.27 -13.74
CA THR A 232 3.59 21.74 -13.98
C THR A 232 2.19 22.33 -14.11
N LYS A 233 1.20 21.54 -14.49
CA LYS A 233 -0.20 21.96 -14.60
C LYS A 233 -0.87 22.02 -13.24
N THR A 234 -1.45 23.16 -12.90
CA THR A 234 -2.37 23.27 -11.76
C THR A 234 -3.75 22.75 -12.17
N MET A 235 -4.33 21.86 -11.37
CA MET A 235 -5.65 21.30 -11.58
C MET A 235 -6.56 21.67 -10.41
N GLN A 236 -7.77 22.09 -10.70
CA GLN A 236 -8.80 22.29 -9.68
C GLN A 236 -9.54 20.98 -9.45
N SER A 237 -9.65 20.59 -8.17
CA SER A 237 -10.42 19.41 -7.80
C SER A 237 -11.91 19.72 -7.87
N PRO A 238 -12.74 18.81 -8.42
CA PRO A 238 -14.20 18.90 -8.30
C PRO A 238 -14.60 18.98 -6.83
N GLU A 239 -15.65 19.75 -6.53
CA GLU A 239 -16.06 20.08 -5.16
C GLU A 239 -16.30 18.83 -4.30
N PHE A 240 -16.90 17.78 -4.87
CA PHE A 240 -17.22 16.55 -4.14
C PHE A 240 -16.00 15.74 -3.63
N ILE A 241 -14.78 15.99 -4.15
CA ILE A 241 -13.54 15.39 -3.65
C ILE A 241 -12.63 16.39 -2.94
N VAL A 242 -13.02 17.66 -2.81
CA VAL A 242 -12.27 18.63 -2.00
C VAL A 242 -12.31 18.18 -0.53
N PRO A 243 -11.16 18.12 0.17
CA PRO A 243 -11.12 17.73 1.58
C PRO A 243 -11.69 18.85 2.47
N GLU A 244 -12.33 18.47 3.54
CA GLU A 244 -12.87 19.37 4.53
C GLU A 244 -11.73 20.10 5.27
N LYS A 245 -11.97 21.35 5.72
CA LYS A 245 -11.02 22.11 6.55
C LYS A 245 -11.25 21.77 8.02
N MET A 246 -10.67 20.68 8.47
CA MET A 246 -10.78 20.20 9.85
C MET A 246 -9.49 19.49 10.29
N HIS A 247 -9.37 19.21 11.57
CA HIS A 247 -8.33 18.34 12.11
C HIS A 247 -8.72 16.88 11.90
N TYR A 248 -7.81 16.08 11.35
CA TYR A 248 -8.01 14.65 11.08
C TYR A 248 -7.17 13.82 12.05
N ASN A 249 -7.79 12.81 12.68
CA ASN A 249 -7.04 11.79 13.39
C ASN A 249 -6.30 10.89 12.36
N LYS A 250 -4.99 10.75 12.51
CA LYS A 250 -4.13 10.08 11.55
C LYS A 250 -4.48 8.60 11.38
N GLU A 251 -4.54 7.84 12.46
CA GLU A 251 -4.78 6.40 12.40
C GLU A 251 -6.17 6.07 11.88
N SER A 252 -7.18 6.83 12.30
CA SER A 252 -8.56 6.66 11.82
C SER A 252 -8.66 6.90 10.31
N LEU A 253 -8.07 8.00 9.82
CA LEU A 253 -8.15 8.34 8.39
C LEU A 253 -7.36 7.35 7.51
N ILE A 254 -6.20 6.88 7.97
CA ILE A 254 -5.41 5.88 7.25
C ILE A 254 -6.18 4.55 7.20
N THR A 255 -6.79 4.12 8.31
CA THR A 255 -7.60 2.89 8.36
C THR A 255 -8.79 2.97 7.40
N GLU A 256 -9.49 4.12 7.37
CA GLU A 256 -10.61 4.36 6.45
C GLU A 256 -10.15 4.32 4.98
N PHE A 257 -9.00 4.91 4.70
CA PHE A 257 -8.41 4.91 3.36
C PHE A 257 -8.02 3.51 2.89
N GLU A 258 -7.35 2.72 3.72
CA GLU A 258 -6.99 1.33 3.41
C GLU A 258 -8.23 0.45 3.21
N ALA A 259 -9.26 0.65 4.03
CA ALA A 259 -10.55 -0.03 3.88
C ALA A 259 -11.26 0.31 2.56
N ALA A 260 -11.14 1.56 2.07
CA ALA A 260 -11.71 1.97 0.79
C ALA A 260 -10.96 1.38 -0.42
N LEU A 261 -9.68 1.06 -0.28
CA LEU A 261 -8.86 0.44 -1.34
C LEU A 261 -9.09 -1.07 -1.47
N SER A 262 -9.32 -1.77 -0.36
CA SER A 262 -9.46 -3.23 -0.31
C SER A 262 -10.51 -3.79 -1.30
N PRO A 263 -11.70 -3.18 -1.48
CA PRO A 263 -12.68 -3.65 -2.44
C PRO A 263 -12.24 -3.61 -3.91
N LEU A 264 -11.22 -2.83 -4.26
CA LEU A 264 -10.73 -2.75 -5.64
C LEU A 264 -10.10 -4.06 -6.13
N THR A 265 -9.58 -4.89 -5.22
CA THR A 265 -9.05 -6.22 -5.55
C THR A 265 -10.13 -7.18 -6.10
N LYS A 266 -11.41 -6.87 -5.87
CA LYS A 266 -12.56 -7.69 -6.27
C LYS A 266 -13.17 -7.30 -7.63
N LEU A 267 -12.60 -6.33 -8.35
CA LEU A 267 -13.09 -5.89 -9.68
C LEU A 267 -12.86 -6.91 -10.81
N LYS A 268 -12.69 -8.20 -10.51
CA LYS A 268 -12.25 -9.22 -11.48
C LYS A 268 -13.22 -9.44 -12.64
N ASP A 269 -14.52 -9.40 -12.39
CA ASP A 269 -15.56 -9.82 -13.35
C ASP A 269 -16.30 -8.65 -14.01
N VAL A 270 -15.75 -7.44 -13.88
CA VAL A 270 -16.38 -6.24 -14.46
C VAL A 270 -15.96 -6.06 -15.91
N ASN A 271 -16.93 -5.82 -16.79
CA ASN A 271 -16.68 -5.42 -18.17
C ASN A 271 -16.15 -3.97 -18.22
N LEU A 272 -14.85 -3.81 -18.48
CA LEU A 272 -14.21 -2.50 -18.52
C LEU A 272 -14.44 -1.73 -19.85
N ASN A 273 -15.10 -2.34 -20.84
CA ASN A 273 -15.41 -1.70 -22.13
C ASN A 273 -16.71 -0.88 -22.12
N GLU A 274 -17.34 -0.75 -20.96
CA GLU A 274 -18.57 0.03 -20.81
C GLU A 274 -18.27 1.50 -20.52
N LEU A 275 -19.21 2.38 -20.96
CA LEU A 275 -19.07 3.84 -20.90
C LEU A 275 -19.75 4.41 -19.65
N ILE A 276 -19.01 5.22 -18.90
CA ILE A 276 -19.49 6.01 -17.77
C ILE A 276 -19.73 7.44 -18.26
N THR A 277 -20.89 8.01 -17.93
CA THR A 277 -21.27 9.39 -18.26
C THR A 277 -21.53 10.20 -17.00
N GLY A 278 -21.58 11.53 -17.12
CA GLY A 278 -21.91 12.43 -16.00
C GLY A 278 -20.73 12.78 -15.10
N LEU A 279 -19.50 12.39 -15.45
CA LEU A 279 -18.29 12.80 -14.73
C LEU A 279 -17.71 14.11 -15.32
N PRO A 280 -16.97 14.89 -14.52
CA PRO A 280 -16.26 16.10 -14.99
C PRO A 280 -15.26 15.81 -16.12
N LEU A 281 -14.80 14.56 -16.23
CA LEU A 281 -13.92 14.08 -17.31
C LEU A 281 -14.63 13.89 -18.66
N GLY A 282 -15.97 14.11 -18.71
CA GLY A 282 -16.82 13.74 -19.83
C GLY A 282 -17.03 12.22 -19.92
N PRO A 283 -17.61 11.72 -21.05
CA PRO A 283 -17.80 10.30 -21.25
C PRO A 283 -16.46 9.55 -21.21
N ILE A 284 -16.35 8.56 -20.33
CA ILE A 284 -15.12 7.81 -20.06
C ILE A 284 -15.43 6.32 -19.91
N THR A 285 -14.58 5.43 -20.40
CA THR A 285 -14.78 4.00 -20.20
C THR A 285 -14.36 3.56 -18.80
N LYS A 286 -14.83 2.40 -18.36
CA LYS A 286 -14.41 1.81 -17.08
C LYS A 286 -12.92 1.49 -17.08
N LEU A 287 -12.33 1.12 -18.22
CA LEU A 287 -10.88 0.94 -18.36
C LEU A 287 -10.14 2.26 -18.15
N GLU A 288 -10.60 3.32 -18.80
CA GLU A 288 -10.00 4.65 -18.68
C GLU A 288 -10.10 5.22 -17.27
N ILE A 289 -11.21 4.98 -16.53
CA ILE A 289 -11.34 5.44 -15.15
C ILE A 289 -10.39 4.71 -14.21
N VAL A 290 -10.11 3.42 -14.43
CA VAL A 290 -9.14 2.66 -13.64
C VAL A 290 -7.71 3.16 -13.90
N HIS A 291 -7.36 3.47 -15.15
CA HIS A 291 -6.10 4.14 -15.48
C HIS A 291 -6.02 5.54 -14.88
N PHE A 292 -7.09 6.32 -15.00
CA PHE A 292 -7.16 7.67 -14.43
C PHE A 292 -6.85 7.68 -12.93
N ILE A 293 -7.46 6.77 -12.14
CA ILE A 293 -7.24 6.75 -10.70
C ILE A 293 -5.78 6.40 -10.34
N LEU A 294 -5.12 5.53 -11.12
CA LEU A 294 -3.69 5.26 -10.94
C LEU A 294 -2.86 6.53 -11.18
N TYR A 295 -3.06 7.24 -12.30
CA TYR A 295 -2.31 8.47 -12.61
C TYR A 295 -2.60 9.59 -11.60
N HIS A 296 -3.83 9.68 -11.11
CA HIS A 296 -4.23 10.60 -10.04
C HIS A 296 -3.45 10.30 -8.74
N PHE A 297 -3.34 9.05 -8.35
CA PHE A 297 -2.56 8.65 -7.17
C PHE A 297 -1.06 8.87 -7.37
N GLN A 298 -0.52 8.58 -8.53
CA GLN A 298 0.89 8.86 -8.85
C GLN A 298 1.21 10.36 -8.75
N ARG A 299 0.33 11.22 -9.27
CA ARG A 299 0.45 12.68 -9.11
C ARG A 299 0.49 13.08 -7.63
N HIS A 300 -0.42 12.56 -6.83
CA HIS A 300 -0.51 12.87 -5.41
C HIS A 300 0.60 12.23 -4.58
N LEU A 301 1.18 11.12 -5.01
CA LEU A 301 2.42 10.59 -4.41
C LEU A 301 3.58 11.59 -4.57
N ILE A 302 3.73 12.21 -5.73
CA ILE A 302 4.74 13.27 -5.95
C ILE A 302 4.45 14.47 -5.05
N GLN A 303 3.19 14.86 -4.94
CA GLN A 303 2.79 15.96 -4.04
C GLN A 303 3.07 15.61 -2.57
N MET A 304 2.74 14.39 -2.11
CA MET A 304 3.02 13.94 -0.74
C MET A 304 4.53 13.94 -0.43
N LYS A 305 5.38 13.53 -1.38
CA LYS A 305 6.84 13.62 -1.24
C LYS A 305 7.29 15.07 -0.99
N ARG A 306 6.80 16.02 -1.79
CA ARG A 306 7.12 17.47 -1.61
C ARG A 306 6.62 18.01 -0.27
N ILE A 307 5.41 17.64 0.13
CA ILE A 307 4.83 18.02 1.43
C ILE A 307 5.69 17.50 2.58
N THR A 308 6.04 16.21 2.56
CA THR A 308 6.83 15.59 3.64
C THR A 308 8.25 16.14 3.71
N GLU A 309 8.85 16.50 2.58
CA GLU A 309 10.15 17.12 2.51
C GLU A 309 10.14 18.54 3.11
N ALA A 310 9.17 19.37 2.71
CA ALA A 310 9.00 20.71 3.27
C ALA A 310 8.84 20.70 4.80
N LEU A 311 8.00 19.77 5.33
CA LEU A 311 7.79 19.62 6.77
C LEU A 311 9.01 19.07 7.54
N LYS A 312 9.97 18.44 6.87
CA LYS A 312 11.24 18.01 7.48
C LYS A 312 12.23 19.17 7.60
N THR A 313 12.35 19.98 6.56
CA THR A 313 13.30 21.09 6.46
C THR A 313 13.03 22.20 7.48
N GLU A 314 11.75 22.46 7.80
CA GLU A 314 11.40 23.44 8.85
C GLU A 314 11.98 23.06 10.23
N LYS A 315 12.05 21.79 10.59
CA LYS A 315 12.59 21.34 11.88
C LYS A 315 14.11 21.56 11.98
N GLU A 316 14.84 21.42 10.87
CA GLU A 316 16.28 21.64 10.84
C GLU A 316 16.63 23.13 10.95
N SER A 317 15.82 24.01 10.34
CA SER A 317 15.99 25.45 10.47
C SER A 317 15.73 25.95 11.89
N HIS A 318 14.69 25.48 12.56
CA HIS A 318 14.39 25.81 13.96
C HIS A 318 15.46 25.28 14.93
N LEU A 319 15.96 24.06 14.71
CA LEU A 319 17.04 23.48 15.53
C LEU A 319 18.38 24.19 15.37
N SER A 320 18.67 24.71 14.18
CA SER A 320 19.90 25.49 13.93
C SER A 320 19.84 26.88 14.58
N VAL A 321 18.67 27.52 14.57
CA VAL A 321 18.44 28.81 15.25
C VAL A 321 18.55 28.64 16.77
N PHE A 322 17.96 27.58 17.35
CA PHE A 322 18.07 27.29 18.79
C PHE A 322 19.51 26.96 19.22
N LYS A 323 20.28 26.20 18.43
CA LYS A 323 21.69 25.92 18.74
C LYS A 323 22.57 27.16 18.69
N ASN A 324 22.28 28.09 17.79
CA ASN A 324 23.03 29.35 17.69
C ASN A 324 22.67 30.34 18.82
N SER A 325 21.45 30.29 19.37
CA SER A 325 21.02 31.11 20.51
C SER A 325 21.49 30.58 21.88
N LEU A 326 21.96 29.34 21.96
CA LEU A 326 22.55 28.75 23.19
C LEU A 326 24.09 28.92 23.24
N ASN A 327 24.71 29.33 22.14
CA ASN A 327 26.17 29.55 22.03
C ASN A 327 26.53 31.06 21.91
N SER A 328 25.56 31.94 22.06
CA SER A 328 25.72 33.40 22.21
C SER A 328 25.35 33.82 23.63
#